data_cb290e79458ce991cd7405f7b438f5cc
#
_entry.id   cb290e79458ce991cd7405f7b438f5cc
#
_cell.length_a   1.000
_cell.length_b   1.000
_cell.length_c   1.000
_cell.angle_alpha   90.00
_cell.angle_beta   90.00
_cell.angle_gamma   90.00
#
_symmetry.space_group_name_H-M   'P 1'
#
loop_
_entity.id
_entity.type
_entity.pdbx_description
1 polymer ?
#
loop_
_entity_poly.entity_id
_entity_poly.type
_entity_poly.pdbx_seq_one_letter_code
_entity_poly.pdbx_strand_id
1 'polypeptide(L)'
;MSIRPFNSEDELIKKIHKTGYGLSSSIFGSNKIRINKIIKRMKTGNVNVNDAMTSYVIPTLPYGGEGISGLGKQHGVEGLRSFCRVKSVVVNRFNFIDEPMWLGRPKIVEAMLEKVVNFLFR
;
A
#
# COMPACT_ATOMS: atom_id res chain seq x y z
N MET A 1 2.14 -26.70 16.27
CA MET A 1 1.34 -25.45 16.36
C MET A 1 1.64 -24.83 17.71
N SER A 2 1.99 -23.54 17.75
CA SER A 2 2.25 -22.87 19.04
C SER A 2 1.03 -22.01 19.41
N ILE A 3 0.54 -22.16 20.65
CA ILE A 3 -0.59 -21.42 21.20
C ILE A 3 -0.03 -20.46 22.25
N ARG A 4 -0.39 -19.19 22.16
CA ARG A 4 0.05 -18.17 23.10
C ARG A 4 -1.13 -17.36 23.60
N PRO A 5 -1.41 -17.33 24.92
CA PRO A 5 -2.43 -16.46 25.48
C PRO A 5 -1.99 -14.99 25.42
N PHE A 6 -2.95 -14.09 25.45
CA PHE A 6 -2.74 -12.64 25.57
C PHE A 6 -3.81 -12.03 26.50
N ASN A 7 -3.41 -10.98 27.23
CA ASN A 7 -4.30 -10.29 28.18
C ASN A 7 -4.88 -9.00 27.59
N SER A 8 -4.27 -8.45 26.54
CA SER A 8 -4.72 -7.23 25.89
C SER A 8 -4.51 -7.28 24.38
N GLU A 9 -5.29 -6.46 23.65
CA GLU A 9 -5.14 -6.32 22.21
C GLU A 9 -3.77 -5.75 21.82
N ASP A 10 -3.21 -4.87 22.66
CA ASP A 10 -1.88 -4.30 22.43
C ASP A 10 -0.78 -5.36 22.51
N GLU A 11 -0.89 -6.25 23.48
CA GLU A 11 0.00 -7.39 23.62
C GLU A 11 -0.12 -8.32 22.40
N LEU A 12 -1.34 -8.64 21.98
CA LEU A 12 -1.62 -9.44 20.79
C LEU A 12 -0.92 -8.87 19.56
N ILE A 13 -1.17 -7.60 19.26
CA ILE A 13 -0.61 -6.93 18.08
C ILE A 13 0.91 -6.90 18.13
N LYS A 14 1.51 -6.60 19.29
CA LYS A 14 2.97 -6.63 19.47
C LYS A 14 3.55 -8.03 19.21
N LYS A 15 2.90 -9.08 19.73
CA LYS A 15 3.34 -10.47 19.54
C LYS A 15 3.29 -10.89 18.08
N ILE A 16 2.22 -10.53 17.36
CA ILE A 16 2.06 -10.84 15.94
C ILE A 16 3.15 -10.12 15.12
N HIS A 17 3.31 -8.80 15.31
CA HIS A 17 4.27 -8.01 14.52
C HIS A 17 5.74 -8.39 14.78
N LYS A 18 6.04 -8.92 15.96
CA LYS A 18 7.40 -9.37 16.31
C LYS A 18 7.93 -10.48 15.38
N THR A 19 7.04 -11.23 14.74
CA THR A 19 7.46 -12.30 13.83
C THR A 19 8.03 -11.79 12.51
N GLY A 20 7.67 -10.56 12.10
CA GLY A 20 7.99 -9.97 10.79
C GLY A 20 7.17 -10.54 9.63
N TYR A 21 6.44 -11.65 9.83
CA TYR A 21 5.55 -12.24 8.82
C TYR A 21 4.22 -11.50 8.75
N GLY A 22 3.64 -11.46 7.56
CA GLY A 22 2.37 -10.77 7.32
C GLY A 22 1.68 -11.21 6.03
N LEU A 23 1.62 -12.51 5.73
CA LEU A 23 0.92 -13.00 4.54
C LEU A 23 -0.59 -12.94 4.73
N SER A 24 -1.09 -13.68 5.70
CA SER A 24 -2.50 -13.80 6.00
C SER A 24 -2.71 -13.96 7.50
N SER A 25 -3.85 -13.49 7.98
CA SER A 25 -4.30 -13.70 9.34
C SER A 25 -5.78 -14.03 9.36
N SER A 26 -6.22 -14.75 10.39
CA SER A 26 -7.62 -15.09 10.62
C SER A 26 -8.03 -14.66 12.02
N ILE A 27 -9.19 -14.02 12.14
CA ILE A 27 -9.76 -13.55 13.39
C ILE A 27 -11.10 -14.24 13.58
N PHE A 28 -11.25 -14.99 14.65
CA PHE A 28 -12.49 -15.65 15.00
C PHE A 28 -13.16 -14.95 16.19
N GLY A 29 -14.43 -14.60 16.05
CA GLY A 29 -15.17 -13.94 17.12
C GLY A 29 -16.51 -13.39 16.65
N SER A 30 -17.32 -12.92 17.61
CA SER A 30 -18.65 -12.36 17.36
C SER A 30 -18.71 -10.83 17.51
N ASN A 31 -17.78 -10.21 18.24
CA ASN A 31 -17.79 -8.77 18.49
C ASN A 31 -17.20 -8.01 17.31
N LYS A 32 -18.05 -7.53 16.41
CA LYS A 32 -17.68 -6.81 15.18
C LYS A 32 -16.84 -5.55 15.45
N ILE A 33 -17.16 -4.79 16.51
CA ILE A 33 -16.44 -3.55 16.84
C ILE A 33 -15.00 -3.87 17.21
N ARG A 34 -14.80 -4.88 18.05
CA ARG A 34 -13.49 -5.34 18.50
C ARG A 34 -12.68 -5.91 17.31
N ILE A 35 -13.30 -6.72 16.48
CA ILE A 35 -12.69 -7.30 15.28
C ILE A 35 -12.20 -6.19 14.35
N ASN A 36 -13.04 -5.20 14.02
CA ASN A 36 -12.65 -4.08 13.16
C ASN A 36 -11.50 -3.25 13.73
N LYS A 37 -11.46 -3.07 15.05
CA LYS A 37 -10.35 -2.38 15.71
C LYS A 37 -9.02 -3.15 15.57
N ILE A 38 -9.07 -4.48 15.68
CA ILE A 38 -7.90 -5.34 15.47
C ILE A 38 -7.46 -5.31 14.02
N ILE A 39 -8.38 -5.47 13.05
CA ILE A 39 -8.08 -5.45 11.60
C ILE A 39 -7.29 -4.20 11.21
N LYS A 40 -7.71 -3.02 11.65
CA LYS A 40 -7.04 -1.75 11.34
C LYS A 40 -5.60 -1.67 11.84
N ARG A 41 -5.24 -2.50 12.79
CA ARG A 41 -3.90 -2.54 13.40
C ARG A 41 -3.03 -3.69 12.88
N MET A 42 -3.63 -4.65 12.17
CA MET A 42 -2.90 -5.78 11.59
C MET A 42 -2.05 -5.33 10.42
N LYS A 43 -0.78 -5.71 10.44
CA LYS A 43 0.15 -5.55 9.31
C LYS A 43 0.26 -6.88 8.56
N THR A 44 -0.84 -7.28 7.96
CA THR A 44 -0.92 -8.47 7.12
C THR A 44 -1.59 -8.12 5.81
N GLY A 45 -1.14 -8.71 4.73
CA GLY A 45 -1.68 -8.44 3.41
C GLY A 45 -3.11 -8.91 3.24
N ASN A 46 -3.53 -9.91 4.03
CA ASN A 46 -4.89 -10.45 4.00
C ASN A 46 -5.39 -10.69 5.43
N VAL A 47 -6.68 -10.41 5.67
CA VAL A 47 -7.34 -10.71 6.93
C VAL A 47 -8.67 -11.40 6.65
N ASN A 48 -8.83 -12.60 7.16
CA ASN A 48 -10.09 -13.35 7.13
C ASN A 48 -10.82 -13.20 8.47
N VAL A 49 -12.12 -13.04 8.45
CA VAL A 49 -12.94 -12.96 9.67
C VAL A 49 -13.88 -14.14 9.72
N ASN A 50 -13.78 -14.94 10.78
CA ASN A 50 -14.52 -16.21 10.95
C ASN A 50 -14.32 -17.19 9.78
N ASP A 51 -13.15 -17.09 9.16
CA ASP A 51 -12.73 -17.86 8.01
C ASP A 51 -11.22 -18.04 8.03
N ALA A 52 -10.70 -19.06 7.38
CA ALA A 52 -9.26 -19.33 7.37
C ALA A 52 -8.58 -19.06 6.03
N MET A 53 -9.27 -19.24 4.89
CA MET A 53 -8.61 -19.30 3.58
C MET A 53 -9.37 -18.63 2.42
N THR A 54 -10.57 -18.13 2.62
CA THR A 54 -11.41 -17.62 1.53
C THR A 54 -10.74 -16.46 0.76
N SER A 55 -9.93 -15.66 1.42
CA SER A 55 -9.19 -14.58 0.74
C SER A 55 -8.25 -15.08 -0.37
N TYR A 56 -7.75 -16.31 -0.28
CA TYR A 56 -6.89 -16.89 -1.32
C TYR A 56 -7.66 -17.34 -2.57
N VAL A 57 -8.88 -17.82 -2.40
CA VAL A 57 -9.66 -18.38 -3.52
C VAL A 57 -10.48 -17.36 -4.29
N ILE A 58 -10.54 -16.10 -3.84
CA ILE A 58 -11.27 -15.03 -4.53
C ILE A 58 -10.36 -14.38 -5.57
N PRO A 59 -10.59 -14.58 -6.89
CA PRO A 59 -9.66 -14.11 -7.93
C PRO A 59 -9.62 -12.58 -8.06
N THR A 60 -10.66 -11.89 -7.61
CA THR A 60 -10.78 -10.42 -7.69
C THR A 60 -10.18 -9.71 -6.49
N LEU A 61 -9.84 -10.46 -5.44
CA LEU A 61 -9.26 -9.90 -4.22
C LEU A 61 -7.74 -9.94 -4.31
N PRO A 62 -7.03 -8.80 -4.19
CA PRO A 62 -5.58 -8.78 -4.18
C PRO A 62 -5.04 -9.63 -3.02
N TYR A 63 -4.22 -10.63 -3.32
CA TYR A 63 -3.63 -11.52 -2.35
C TYR A 63 -2.11 -11.37 -2.33
N GLY A 64 -1.52 -11.16 -1.17
CA GLY A 64 -0.06 -11.04 -1.05
C GLY A 64 0.36 -10.61 0.34
N GLY A 65 1.66 -10.74 0.63
CA GLY A 65 2.23 -10.52 1.95
C GLY A 65 2.61 -9.07 2.23
N GLU A 66 2.95 -8.87 3.49
CA GLU A 66 3.60 -7.69 4.04
C GLU A 66 4.90 -8.10 4.75
N GLY A 67 5.87 -7.20 4.84
CA GLY A 67 7.15 -7.47 5.48
C GLY A 67 7.93 -8.59 4.79
N ILE A 68 8.45 -9.54 5.57
CA ILE A 68 9.23 -10.67 5.02
C ILE A 68 8.38 -11.73 4.29
N SER A 69 7.05 -11.61 4.33
CA SER A 69 6.13 -12.53 3.63
C SER A 69 6.00 -12.25 2.14
N GLY A 70 6.65 -11.22 1.61
CA GLY A 70 6.74 -10.98 0.18
C GLY A 70 6.47 -9.54 -0.22
N LEU A 71 6.63 -9.30 -1.53
CA LEU A 71 6.42 -8.02 -2.19
C LEU A 71 5.33 -8.18 -3.26
N GLY A 72 4.51 -7.14 -3.40
CA GLY A 72 3.44 -7.11 -4.39
C GLY A 72 2.22 -7.96 -4.03
N LYS A 73 1.31 -8.08 -4.98
CA LYS A 73 0.05 -8.80 -4.83
C LYS A 73 -0.18 -9.71 -6.03
N GLN A 74 -0.77 -10.87 -5.79
CA GLN A 74 -1.38 -11.74 -6.80
C GLN A 74 -2.88 -11.45 -6.84
N HIS A 75 -3.56 -11.88 -7.86
CA HIS A 75 -4.99 -11.68 -8.06
C HIS A 75 -5.40 -10.21 -8.16
N GLY A 76 -6.67 -9.97 -8.49
CA GLY A 76 -7.20 -8.62 -8.64
C GLY A 76 -6.50 -7.82 -9.76
N VAL A 77 -6.80 -6.55 -9.80
CA VAL A 77 -6.22 -5.61 -10.77
C VAL A 77 -4.72 -5.41 -10.51
N GLU A 78 -4.30 -5.37 -9.26
CA GLU A 78 -2.92 -5.22 -8.85
C GLU A 78 -2.06 -6.41 -9.31
N GLY A 79 -2.57 -7.62 -9.15
CA GLY A 79 -1.91 -8.83 -9.64
C GLY A 79 -1.77 -8.82 -11.16
N LEU A 80 -2.82 -8.45 -11.89
CA LEU A 80 -2.76 -8.34 -13.34
C LEU A 80 -1.74 -7.28 -13.79
N ARG A 81 -1.73 -6.11 -13.14
CA ARG A 81 -0.78 -5.03 -13.43
C ARG A 81 0.67 -5.41 -13.19
N SER A 82 0.95 -6.34 -12.28
CA SER A 82 2.32 -6.81 -12.02
C SER A 82 2.98 -7.48 -13.22
N PHE A 83 2.19 -8.03 -14.15
CA PHE A 83 2.64 -8.60 -15.42
C PHE A 83 2.72 -7.57 -16.55
N CYS A 84 2.29 -6.33 -16.31
CA CYS A 84 2.29 -5.27 -17.32
C CYS A 84 3.52 -4.37 -17.18
N ARG A 85 4.05 -3.92 -18.33
CA ARG A 85 5.07 -2.89 -18.36
C ARG A 85 4.39 -1.51 -18.38
N VAL A 86 4.61 -0.72 -17.36
CA VAL A 86 4.13 0.67 -17.30
C VAL A 86 4.97 1.53 -18.22
N LYS A 87 4.31 2.30 -19.10
CA LYS A 87 4.93 3.28 -19.99
C LYS A 87 4.26 4.63 -19.80
N SER A 88 5.03 5.61 -19.39
CA SER A 88 4.57 6.99 -19.34
C SER A 88 4.82 7.67 -20.69
N VAL A 89 3.81 8.34 -21.24
CA VAL A 89 3.91 9.07 -22.49
C VAL A 89 3.41 10.50 -22.24
N VAL A 90 4.27 11.47 -22.50
CA VAL A 90 3.93 12.88 -22.48
C VAL A 90 4.00 13.41 -23.91
N VAL A 91 2.93 14.00 -24.38
CA VAL A 91 2.85 14.63 -25.70
C VAL A 91 2.69 16.12 -25.53
N ASN A 92 3.73 16.87 -25.88
CA ASN A 92 3.62 18.32 -25.96
C ASN A 92 2.86 18.69 -27.26
N ARG A 93 1.64 19.21 -27.10
CA ARG A 93 0.78 19.63 -28.23
C ARG A 93 1.05 21.06 -28.69
N PHE A 94 1.72 21.85 -27.88
CA PHE A 94 1.99 23.26 -28.12
C PHE A 94 3.49 23.48 -28.12
N ASN A 95 4.11 23.34 -29.26
CA ASN A 95 5.56 23.55 -29.41
C ASN A 95 5.92 25.04 -29.46
N PHE A 96 5.41 25.81 -28.52
CA PHE A 96 5.69 27.23 -28.38
C PHE A 96 6.84 27.41 -27.41
N ILE A 97 8.04 27.66 -27.92
CA ILE A 97 9.17 28.16 -27.16
C ILE A 97 9.79 27.08 -26.24
N ASP A 98 11.05 27.23 -25.97
CA ASP A 98 11.84 26.36 -25.07
C ASP A 98 11.12 26.09 -23.75
N GLU A 99 10.99 24.82 -23.40
CA GLU A 99 10.31 24.43 -22.16
C GLU A 99 11.02 25.09 -20.96
N PRO A 100 10.25 25.69 -20.02
CA PRO A 100 10.83 26.38 -18.86
C PRO A 100 11.70 25.48 -17.97
N MET A 101 11.63 24.16 -18.17
CA MET A 101 12.37 23.16 -17.41
C MET A 101 13.72 22.79 -18.05
N TRP A 102 14.08 23.30 -19.21
CA TRP A 102 15.34 22.97 -19.88
C TRP A 102 16.55 23.62 -19.18
N LEU A 103 17.68 22.94 -19.28
CA LEU A 103 18.96 23.44 -18.80
C LEU A 103 19.34 24.72 -19.58
N GLY A 104 19.83 25.75 -18.86
CA GLY A 104 20.22 27.04 -19.47
C GLY A 104 19.10 28.10 -19.51
N ARG A 105 18.00 27.86 -18.83
CA ARG A 105 16.90 28.83 -18.69
C ARG A 105 17.35 30.15 -18.03
N PRO A 106 16.72 31.28 -18.40
CA PRO A 106 16.99 32.55 -17.74
C PRO A 106 16.67 32.52 -16.24
N LYS A 107 17.47 33.21 -15.41
CA LYS A 107 17.27 33.29 -13.95
C LYS A 107 15.88 33.81 -13.54
N ILE A 108 15.23 34.62 -14.40
CA ILE A 108 13.86 35.11 -14.19
C ILE A 108 12.88 33.91 -14.14
N VAL A 109 13.04 32.92 -15.00
CA VAL A 109 12.18 31.74 -15.04
C VAL A 109 12.36 30.89 -13.79
N GLU A 110 13.59 30.77 -13.28
CA GLU A 110 13.87 30.10 -12.00
C GLU A 110 13.13 30.75 -10.85
N ALA A 111 13.26 32.06 -10.71
CA ALA A 111 12.58 32.81 -9.65
C ALA A 111 11.04 32.72 -9.73
N MET A 112 10.47 32.67 -10.93
CA MET A 112 9.03 32.44 -11.10
C MET A 112 8.60 31.02 -10.69
N LEU A 113 9.36 30.01 -11.09
CA LEU A 113 9.10 28.62 -10.73
C LEU A 113 9.19 28.40 -9.21
N GLU A 114 10.19 28.97 -8.55
CA GLU A 114 10.31 28.93 -7.09
C GLU A 114 9.09 29.55 -6.40
N LYS A 115 8.61 30.68 -6.88
CA LYS A 115 7.40 31.31 -6.34
C LYS A 115 6.15 30.44 -6.52
N VAL A 116 6.00 29.81 -7.69
CA VAL A 116 4.87 28.92 -7.98
C VAL A 116 4.94 27.68 -7.11
N VAL A 117 6.11 27.04 -6.98
CA VAL A 117 6.29 25.87 -6.12
C VAL A 117 6.02 26.22 -4.66
N ASN A 118 6.57 27.33 -4.17
CA ASN A 118 6.34 27.78 -2.80
C ASN A 118 4.88 28.17 -2.52
N PHE A 119 4.13 28.57 -3.53
CA PHE A 119 2.70 28.86 -3.41
C PHE A 119 1.85 27.57 -3.39
N LEU A 120 2.20 26.57 -4.20
CA LEU A 120 1.42 25.33 -4.33
C LEU A 120 1.69 24.31 -3.23
N PHE A 121 2.87 24.34 -2.63
CA PHE A 121 3.32 23.34 -1.65
C PHE A 121 3.57 23.93 -0.25
N ARG A 122 3.04 25.10 0.06
CA ARG A 122 3.03 25.71 1.38
C ARG A 122 1.69 25.43 2.07
#